data_ca0c8e8c30f6825ffa7e17dbabf3b421
#
_entry.id   ca0c8e8c30f6825ffa7e17dbabf3b421
#
_cell.length_a   1.000
_cell.length_b   1.000
_cell.length_c   1.000
_cell.angle_alpha   90.00
_cell.angle_beta   90.00
_cell.angle_gamma   90.00
#
_symmetry.space_group_name_H-M   'P 1'
#
loop_
_entity.id
_entity.type
_entity.pdbx_description
1 polymer ?
#
loop_
_entity_poly.entity_id
_entity_poly.type
_entity_poly.pdbx_seq_one_letter_code
_entity_poly.pdbx_strand_id
1 'polypeptide(L)'
;MSTIVAVEEFKVKGKHGVFDYEREKEQPFVISIWALLKEPAINDEIETGVDYAFLQRTVHDVISRGESVHMMETLCDKIIEIVSGHVNVAAVKIRIEKPQAPMPHNSGLAVVERTWPEGRTF
;
A
#
# COMPACT_ATOMS: atom_id res chain seq x y z
N MET A 1 25.01 -2.33 2.34
CA MET A 1 24.06 -1.26 2.75
C MET A 1 22.72 -1.51 2.07
N SER A 2 21.63 -1.40 2.81
CA SER A 2 20.28 -1.56 2.26
C SER A 2 19.60 -0.21 2.16
N THR A 3 18.71 -0.07 1.16
CA THR A 3 17.93 1.14 0.97
C THR A 3 16.45 0.80 0.96
N ILE A 4 15.68 1.53 1.75
CA ILE A 4 14.21 1.45 1.74
C ILE A 4 13.69 2.82 1.30
N VAL A 5 12.83 2.82 0.28
CA VAL A 5 12.08 4.00 -0.13
C VAL A 5 10.64 3.81 0.32
N ALA A 6 10.05 4.85 0.89
CA ALA A 6 8.73 4.75 1.49
C ALA A 6 7.87 5.97 1.21
N VAL A 7 6.57 5.75 1.26
CA VAL A 7 5.56 6.80 1.43
C VAL A 7 4.77 6.42 2.68
N GLU A 8 4.82 7.26 3.69
CA GLU A 8 4.18 6.97 4.96
C GLU A 8 2.96 7.85 5.19
N GLU A 9 1.91 7.23 5.74
CA GLU A 9 0.67 7.91 6.16
C GLU A 9 0.01 8.73 5.04
N PHE A 10 -0.02 8.16 3.84
CA PHE A 10 -0.72 8.76 2.71
C PHE A 10 -2.22 8.57 2.88
N LYS A 11 -2.93 9.68 3.01
CA LYS A 11 -4.40 9.69 3.15
C LYS A 11 -5.05 9.66 1.79
N VAL A 12 -5.94 8.70 1.57
CA VAL A 12 -6.60 8.52 0.28
C VAL A 12 -8.02 7.99 0.52
N LYS A 13 -8.96 8.38 -0.32
CA LYS A 13 -10.35 7.92 -0.22
C LYS A 13 -10.66 6.84 -1.24
N GLY A 14 -11.49 5.89 -0.84
CA GLY A 14 -11.93 4.83 -1.73
C GLY A 14 -13.21 4.18 -1.25
N LYS A 15 -13.77 3.34 -2.11
CA LYS A 15 -15.06 2.66 -1.91
C LYS A 15 -14.82 1.17 -1.74
N HIS A 16 -14.40 0.76 -0.54
CA HIS A 16 -14.02 -0.62 -0.27
C HIS A 16 -14.57 -1.08 1.08
N GLY A 17 -15.03 -2.32 1.15
CA GLY A 17 -15.48 -2.94 2.38
C GLY A 17 -16.44 -4.10 2.13
N VAL A 18 -16.66 -4.88 3.18
CA VAL A 18 -17.53 -6.06 3.13
C VAL A 18 -19.02 -5.67 2.99
N PHE A 19 -19.41 -4.58 3.60
CA PHE A 19 -20.79 -4.10 3.54
C PHE A 19 -21.06 -3.34 2.24
N ASP A 20 -22.27 -3.50 1.69
CA ASP A 20 -22.64 -2.87 0.43
C ASP A 20 -22.44 -1.35 0.44
N TYR A 21 -22.83 -0.67 1.53
CA TYR A 21 -22.71 0.77 1.62
C TYR A 21 -21.26 1.25 1.58
N GLU A 22 -20.31 0.42 2.01
CA GLU A 22 -18.89 0.75 1.95
C GLU A 22 -18.35 0.79 0.52
N ARG A 23 -18.99 0.08 -0.39
CA ARG A 23 -18.62 0.07 -1.81
C ARG A 23 -19.37 1.09 -2.64
N GLU A 24 -20.29 1.82 -2.00
CA GLU A 24 -21.09 2.86 -2.64
C GLU A 24 -20.65 4.26 -2.26
N LYS A 25 -19.98 4.41 -1.11
CA LYS A 25 -19.59 5.71 -0.57
C LYS A 25 -18.10 5.70 -0.22
N GLU A 26 -17.41 6.77 -0.60
CA GLU A 26 -16.02 6.94 -0.24
C GLU A 26 -15.80 7.04 1.26
N GLN A 27 -14.71 6.47 1.73
CA GLN A 27 -14.23 6.65 3.08
C GLN A 27 -12.71 6.78 3.08
N PRO A 28 -12.12 7.38 4.14
CA PRO A 28 -10.69 7.55 4.21
C PRO A 28 -9.96 6.24 4.53
N PHE A 29 -8.81 6.08 3.88
CA PHE A 29 -7.81 5.07 4.20
C PHE A 29 -6.49 5.78 4.40
N VAL A 30 -5.63 5.23 5.26
CA VAL A 30 -4.29 5.75 5.46
C VAL A 30 -3.32 4.63 5.09
N ILE A 31 -2.46 4.87 4.12
CA ILE A 31 -1.57 3.85 3.58
C ILE A 31 -0.12 4.25 3.78
N SER A 32 0.65 3.30 4.30
CA SER A 32 2.10 3.39 4.32
C SER A 32 2.66 2.24 3.50
N ILE A 33 3.65 2.52 2.67
CA ILE A 33 4.29 1.53 1.82
C ILE A 33 5.80 1.72 1.87
N TRP A 34 6.51 0.60 2.00
CA TRP A 34 7.97 0.55 2.03
C TRP A 34 8.46 -0.41 0.96
N ALA A 35 9.41 0.05 0.15
CA ALA A 35 10.02 -0.77 -0.89
C ALA A 35 11.51 -0.93 -0.58
N LEU A 36 11.95 -2.17 -0.40
CA LEU A 36 13.36 -2.50 -0.25
C LEU A 36 13.96 -2.63 -1.64
N LEU A 37 15.06 -1.92 -1.88
CA LEU A 37 15.71 -1.92 -3.17
C LEU A 37 16.65 -3.12 -3.33
N LYS A 38 16.80 -3.56 -4.57
CA LYS A 38 17.80 -4.57 -4.93
C LYS A 38 19.20 -3.95 -4.91
N GLU A 39 20.22 -4.76 -4.62
CA GLU A 39 21.59 -4.42 -4.95
C GLU A 39 21.75 -4.50 -6.47
N PRO A 40 22.61 -3.74 -7.10
CA PRO A 40 23.68 -2.89 -6.60
C PRO A 40 23.24 -1.48 -6.21
N ALA A 41 24.25 -0.69 -5.84
CA ALA A 41 24.09 0.63 -5.30
C ALA A 41 23.44 1.64 -6.26
N ILE A 42 22.81 2.62 -5.65
CA ILE A 42 22.29 3.81 -6.32
C ILE A 42 23.45 4.68 -6.76
N ASN A 43 23.37 5.24 -7.98
CA ASN A 43 24.44 6.09 -8.53
C ASN A 43 23.94 7.50 -8.88
N ASP A 44 23.02 8.02 -8.08
CA ASP A 44 22.46 9.37 -8.20
C ASP A 44 21.60 9.59 -9.47
N GLU A 45 21.10 8.51 -10.04
CA GLU A 45 20.13 8.57 -11.14
C GLU A 45 18.84 7.88 -10.71
N ILE A 46 17.70 8.49 -11.01
CA ILE A 46 16.40 7.98 -10.57
C ILE A 46 16.14 6.54 -11.06
N GLU A 47 16.66 6.20 -12.22
CA GLU A 47 16.50 4.85 -12.81
C GLU A 47 17.22 3.77 -12.01
N THR A 48 18.14 4.13 -11.15
CA THR A 48 18.86 3.17 -10.31
C THR A 48 18.19 2.92 -8.97
N GLY A 49 17.15 3.67 -8.68
CA GLY A 49 16.39 3.54 -7.44
C GLY A 49 14.92 3.28 -7.68
N VAL A 50 14.10 3.73 -6.75
CA VAL A 50 12.65 3.70 -6.84
C VAL A 50 12.11 5.10 -6.56
N ASP A 51 11.35 5.65 -7.50
CA ASP A 51 10.71 6.94 -7.35
C ASP A 51 9.52 6.81 -6.37
N TYR A 52 9.54 7.52 -5.25
CA TYR A 52 8.44 7.49 -4.30
C TYR A 52 7.13 8.00 -4.92
N ALA A 53 7.20 8.83 -5.96
CA ALA A 53 6.00 9.24 -6.68
C ALA A 53 5.31 8.05 -7.37
N PHE A 54 6.09 7.07 -7.85
CA PHE A 54 5.54 5.82 -8.38
C PHE A 54 4.79 5.05 -7.29
N LEU A 55 5.34 4.97 -6.08
CA LEU A 55 4.66 4.31 -4.96
C LEU A 55 3.35 5.01 -4.63
N GLN A 56 3.38 6.34 -4.54
CA GLN A 56 2.18 7.12 -4.22
C GLN A 56 1.11 6.99 -5.30
N ARG A 57 1.48 7.11 -6.57
CA ARG A 57 0.54 6.96 -7.69
C ARG A 57 -0.11 5.58 -7.70
N THR A 58 0.67 4.55 -7.46
CA THR A 58 0.16 3.17 -7.43
C THR A 58 -0.89 3.01 -6.34
N VAL A 59 -0.59 3.48 -5.14
CA VAL A 59 -1.54 3.43 -4.02
C VAL A 59 -2.80 4.21 -4.35
N HIS A 60 -2.65 5.44 -4.83
CA HIS A 60 -3.78 6.29 -5.19
C HIS A 60 -4.66 5.62 -6.24
N ASP A 61 -4.07 5.10 -7.30
CA ASP A 61 -4.83 4.52 -8.41
C ASP A 61 -5.59 3.26 -7.99
N VAL A 62 -4.98 2.41 -7.16
CA VAL A 62 -5.66 1.21 -6.67
C VAL A 62 -6.80 1.55 -5.72
N ILE A 63 -6.55 2.45 -4.75
CA ILE A 63 -7.54 2.77 -3.70
C ILE A 63 -8.66 3.66 -4.22
N SER A 64 -8.33 4.74 -4.92
CA SER A 64 -9.31 5.77 -5.32
C SER A 64 -9.94 5.53 -6.67
N ARG A 65 -9.22 4.90 -7.60
CA ARG A 65 -9.65 4.77 -9.00
C ARG A 65 -9.88 3.34 -9.45
N GLY A 66 -9.45 2.37 -8.66
CA GLY A 66 -9.63 0.96 -8.98
C GLY A 66 -11.01 0.45 -8.63
N GLU A 67 -11.27 -0.79 -9.00
CA GLU A 67 -12.51 -1.46 -8.66
C GLU A 67 -12.68 -1.57 -7.15
N SER A 68 -13.92 -1.47 -6.66
CA SER A 68 -14.25 -1.70 -5.27
C SER A 68 -14.00 -3.16 -4.91
N VAL A 69 -13.39 -3.37 -3.74
CA VAL A 69 -13.12 -4.70 -3.20
C VAL A 69 -13.74 -4.82 -1.81
N HIS A 70 -13.86 -6.04 -1.33
CA HIS A 70 -14.44 -6.32 -0.01
C HIS A 70 -13.43 -6.21 1.11
N MET A 71 -12.17 -6.55 0.85
CA MET A 71 -11.17 -6.71 1.90
C MET A 71 -9.93 -5.86 1.65
N MET A 72 -9.36 -5.30 2.71
CA MET A 72 -8.12 -4.52 2.63
C MET A 72 -6.94 -5.38 2.15
N GLU A 73 -6.93 -6.66 2.48
CA GLU A 73 -5.93 -7.62 2.00
C GLU A 73 -5.87 -7.66 0.48
N THR A 74 -7.04 -7.59 -0.17
CA THR A 74 -7.12 -7.54 -1.64
C THR A 74 -6.47 -6.29 -2.20
N LEU A 75 -6.67 -5.14 -1.51
CA LEU A 75 -6.00 -3.89 -1.91
C LEU A 75 -4.48 -4.02 -1.78
N CYS A 76 -4.02 -4.62 -0.68
CA CYS A 76 -2.59 -4.87 -0.50
C CYS A 76 -2.02 -5.71 -1.64
N ASP A 77 -2.71 -6.78 -2.01
CA ASP A 77 -2.24 -7.68 -3.07
C ASP A 77 -2.15 -6.97 -4.42
N LYS A 78 -3.13 -6.14 -4.74
CA LYS A 78 -3.12 -5.37 -6.00
C LYS A 78 -1.96 -4.38 -6.05
N ILE A 79 -1.69 -3.70 -4.95
CA ILE A 79 -0.59 -2.73 -4.86
C ILE A 79 0.76 -3.46 -4.94
N ILE A 80 0.90 -4.55 -4.19
CA ILE A 80 2.13 -5.35 -4.18
C ILE A 80 2.42 -5.92 -5.58
N GLU A 81 1.40 -6.39 -6.28
CA GLU A 81 1.58 -6.93 -7.64
C GLU A 81 2.23 -5.90 -8.57
N ILE A 82 1.78 -4.66 -8.49
CA ILE A 82 2.33 -3.58 -9.33
C ILE A 82 3.75 -3.21 -8.88
N VAL A 83 3.94 -2.97 -7.58
CA VAL A 83 5.21 -2.48 -7.05
C VAL A 83 6.30 -3.54 -7.15
N SER A 84 5.97 -4.81 -6.90
CA SER A 84 6.93 -5.91 -7.00
C SER A 84 7.41 -6.16 -8.42
N GLY A 85 6.67 -5.67 -9.41
CA GLY A 85 7.08 -5.72 -10.82
C GLY A 85 8.15 -4.72 -11.21
N HIS A 86 8.46 -3.75 -10.34
CA HIS A 86 9.49 -2.77 -10.61
C HIS A 86 10.87 -3.43 -10.54
N VAL A 87 11.71 -3.13 -11.55
CA VAL A 87 13.01 -3.81 -11.72
C VAL A 87 13.94 -3.66 -10.51
N ASN A 88 13.84 -2.57 -9.77
CA ASN A 88 14.73 -2.28 -8.63
C ASN A 88 14.14 -2.68 -7.27
N VAL A 89 12.95 -3.28 -7.22
CA VAL A 89 12.30 -3.65 -5.97
C VAL A 89 12.59 -5.11 -5.60
N ALA A 90 13.15 -5.31 -4.41
CA ALA A 90 13.43 -6.64 -3.85
C ALA A 90 12.33 -7.12 -2.91
N ALA A 91 11.69 -6.20 -2.19
CA ALA A 91 10.63 -6.53 -1.24
C ALA A 91 9.72 -5.33 -1.02
N VAL A 92 8.49 -5.60 -0.61
CA VAL A 92 7.47 -4.57 -0.34
C VAL A 92 6.78 -4.90 0.97
N LYS A 93 6.56 -3.89 1.80
CA LYS A 93 5.64 -3.96 2.93
C LYS A 93 4.59 -2.87 2.76
N ILE A 94 3.34 -3.22 3.00
CA ILE A 94 2.24 -2.26 2.95
C ILE A 94 1.39 -2.37 4.21
N ARG A 95 0.99 -1.21 4.74
CA ARG A 95 0.09 -1.08 5.87
C ARG A 95 -1.09 -0.23 5.43
N ILE A 96 -2.30 -0.75 5.61
CA ILE A 96 -3.54 -0.02 5.34
C ILE A 96 -4.31 0.13 6.64
N GLU A 97 -4.62 1.37 6.99
CA GLU A 97 -5.47 1.73 8.12
C GLU A 97 -6.81 2.17 7.59
N LYS A 98 -7.87 1.76 8.28
CA LYS A 98 -9.25 2.11 7.94
C LYS A 98 -9.90 2.80 9.15
N PRO A 99 -9.70 4.13 9.29
CA PRO A 99 -10.13 4.86 10.50
C PRO A 99 -11.63 4.81 10.77
N GLN A 100 -12.44 4.65 9.72
CA GLN A 100 -13.89 4.60 9.83
C GLN A 100 -14.44 3.18 9.63
N ALA A 101 -13.64 2.16 9.90
CA ALA A 101 -14.09 0.77 9.79
C ALA A 101 -15.32 0.54 10.68
N PRO A 102 -16.38 -0.09 10.13
CA PRO A 102 -17.55 -0.41 10.94
C PRO A 102 -17.23 -1.55 11.92
N MET A 103 -17.12 -1.19 13.19
CA MET A 103 -16.80 -2.14 14.27
C MET A 103 -17.80 -2.00 15.40
N PRO A 104 -18.02 -3.09 16.19
CA PRO A 104 -19.05 -3.08 17.24
C PRO A 104 -18.74 -2.14 18.40
N HIS A 105 -17.48 -1.79 18.61
CA HIS A 105 -17.08 -0.89 19.71
C HIS A 105 -16.39 0.34 19.13
N ASN A 106 -16.54 1.48 19.80
CA ASN A 106 -16.07 2.78 19.32
C ASN A 106 -14.62 3.07 19.73
N SER A 107 -13.75 2.10 19.56
CA SER A 107 -12.32 2.29 19.83
C SER A 107 -11.50 1.25 19.06
N GLY A 108 -10.20 1.56 18.93
CA GLY A 108 -9.29 0.74 18.15
C GLY A 108 -9.22 1.19 16.69
N LEU A 109 -8.14 0.83 16.04
CA LEU A 109 -7.90 1.13 14.63
C LEU A 109 -7.81 -0.17 13.86
N ALA A 110 -8.61 -0.31 12.81
CA ALA A 110 -8.53 -1.47 11.94
C ALA A 110 -7.34 -1.33 11.00
N VAL A 111 -6.45 -2.30 11.01
CA VAL A 111 -5.20 -2.28 10.25
C VAL A 111 -4.96 -3.63 9.61
N VAL A 112 -4.47 -3.61 8.37
CA VAL A 112 -3.96 -4.78 7.67
C VAL A 112 -2.56 -4.48 7.17
N GLU A 113 -1.63 -5.41 7.39
CA GLU A 113 -0.28 -5.32 6.83
C GLU A 113 0.02 -6.59 6.03
N ARG A 114 0.69 -6.41 4.90
CA ARG A 114 1.19 -7.53 4.11
C ARG A 114 2.61 -7.23 3.63
N THR A 115 3.39 -8.29 3.50
CA THR A 115 4.80 -8.21 3.08
C THR A 115 5.05 -9.21 1.95
N TRP A 116 5.79 -8.79 0.96
CA TRP A 116 6.23 -9.63 -0.16
C TRP A 116 7.75 -9.48 -0.32
N PRO A 117 8.52 -10.56 -0.59
CA PRO A 117 8.09 -11.96 -0.59
C PRO A 117 7.61 -12.43 0.80
N GLU A 118 6.84 -13.51 0.81
CA GLU A 118 6.31 -14.07 2.05
C GLU A 118 7.42 -14.37 3.04
N GLY A 119 7.18 -14.03 4.31
CA GLY A 119 8.15 -14.24 5.38
C GLY A 119 9.25 -13.19 5.47
N ARG A 120 9.26 -12.21 4.58
CA ARG A 120 10.24 -11.14 4.60
C ARG A 120 10.00 -10.18 5.76
N THR A 121 11.05 -9.86 6.53
CA THR A 121 11.02 -8.86 7.59
C THR A 121 11.65 -7.56 7.09
N PHE A 122 11.07 -6.46 7.52
CA PHE A 122 11.58 -5.11 7.21
C PHE A 122 12.19 -4.48 8.46
#